data_6fa90783c634a95d91e514c8599e42e9
#
_entry.id   6fa90783c634a95d91e514c8599e42e9
#
_cell.length_a   1.000
_cell.length_b   1.000
_cell.length_c   1.000
_cell.angle_alpha   90.00
_cell.angle_beta   90.00
_cell.angle_gamma   90.00
#
_symmetry.space_group_name_H-M   'P 1'
#
loop_
_entity.id
_entity.type
_entity.pdbx_description
1 polymer ?
#
loop_
_entity_poly.entity_id
_entity_poly.type
_entity_poly.pdbx_seq_one_letter_code
_entity_poly.pdbx_strand_id
1 'polypeptide(L)'
;MIYIIFEVSGEIKGVTVNRTSTTQIEVSNSFFEEYPQGCWQVVDGEVTLKVDADDIRAAFLASIEENVPTPEPMPLVYPRFIALVRQAGGLTAEVALSIVNGTHPSAEVLFLRALLLEATGPLERDDPLIQGGLDMLVSENVITQDGRDAIIAAWPVE
;
A
#
# COMPACT_ATOMS: atom_id res chain seq x y z
N MET A 1 1.73 29.65 -15.84
CA MET A 1 0.61 30.48 -15.39
C MET A 1 -0.68 29.73 -15.61
N ILE A 2 -1.59 29.83 -14.66
CA ILE A 2 -2.92 29.24 -14.71
C ILE A 2 -3.95 30.29 -14.39
N TYR A 3 -5.19 30.07 -14.79
CA TYR A 3 -6.30 31.01 -14.58
C TYR A 3 -7.35 30.31 -13.70
N ILE A 4 -7.79 30.99 -12.66
CA ILE A 4 -8.88 30.58 -11.79
C ILE A 4 -10.20 31.06 -12.41
N ILE A 5 -11.14 30.14 -12.61
CA ILE A 5 -12.51 30.42 -13.05
C ILE A 5 -13.39 30.50 -11.81
N PHE A 6 -14.15 31.58 -11.66
CA PHE A 6 -15.03 31.79 -10.51
C PHE A 6 -16.43 32.27 -10.92
N GLU A 7 -17.40 32.07 -10.06
CA GLU A 7 -18.73 32.63 -10.21
C GLU A 7 -18.87 34.01 -9.56
N VAL A 8 -19.99 34.69 -9.81
CA VAL A 8 -20.34 35.96 -9.17
C VAL A 8 -20.38 35.87 -7.64
N SER A 9 -20.64 34.67 -7.11
CA SER A 9 -20.59 34.36 -5.67
C SER A 9 -19.17 34.38 -5.09
N GLY A 10 -18.13 34.43 -5.93
CA GLY A 10 -16.74 34.27 -5.51
C GLY A 10 -16.27 32.82 -5.39
N GLU A 11 -17.14 31.85 -5.63
CA GLU A 11 -16.77 30.43 -5.58
C GLU A 11 -15.92 30.05 -6.79
N ILE A 12 -14.78 29.34 -6.53
CA ILE A 12 -13.90 28.84 -7.60
C ILE A 12 -14.53 27.59 -8.21
N LYS A 13 -14.80 27.64 -9.52
CA LYS A 13 -15.38 26.53 -10.29
C LYS A 13 -14.34 25.68 -11.02
N GLY A 14 -13.17 26.21 -11.27
CA GLY A 14 -12.15 25.46 -11.97
C GLY A 14 -10.87 26.25 -12.21
N VAL A 15 -9.93 25.57 -12.84
CA VAL A 15 -8.61 26.08 -13.20
C VAL A 15 -8.36 25.78 -14.68
N THR A 16 -7.81 26.70 -15.42
CA THR A 16 -7.47 26.53 -16.84
C THR A 16 -6.10 27.12 -17.16
N VAL A 17 -5.46 26.65 -18.22
CA VAL A 17 -4.21 27.22 -18.73
C VAL A 17 -4.45 28.30 -19.78
N ASN A 18 -5.69 28.47 -20.27
CA ASN A 18 -6.04 29.43 -21.29
C ASN A 18 -7.04 30.46 -20.74
N ARG A 19 -6.75 31.74 -20.97
CA ARG A 19 -7.70 32.81 -20.65
C ARG A 19 -8.82 32.84 -21.68
N THR A 20 -10.04 32.50 -21.25
CA THR A 20 -11.23 32.43 -22.11
C THR A 20 -12.35 33.41 -21.71
N SER A 21 -12.24 34.05 -20.52
CA SER A 21 -13.31 34.87 -19.95
C SER A 21 -12.75 36.01 -19.10
N THR A 22 -13.58 37.03 -18.85
CA THR A 22 -13.30 38.15 -17.94
C THR A 22 -13.46 37.76 -16.46
N THR A 23 -14.10 36.62 -16.17
CA THR A 23 -14.23 36.06 -14.82
C THR A 23 -13.10 35.09 -14.52
N GLN A 24 -11.89 35.42 -14.88
CA GLN A 24 -10.69 34.65 -14.68
C GLN A 24 -9.59 35.49 -14.07
N ILE A 25 -8.95 34.97 -13.03
CA ILE A 25 -7.78 35.58 -12.38
C ILE A 25 -6.57 34.73 -12.69
N GLU A 26 -5.49 35.39 -13.10
CA GLU A 26 -4.20 34.75 -13.35
C GLU A 26 -3.45 34.51 -12.04
N VAL A 27 -2.95 33.27 -11.85
CA VAL A 27 -2.14 32.86 -10.68
C VAL A 27 -0.93 32.07 -11.14
N SER A 28 0.05 31.88 -10.24
CA SER A 28 1.21 31.04 -10.54
C SER A 28 0.83 29.56 -10.60
N ASN A 29 1.63 28.72 -11.24
CA ASN A 29 1.40 27.27 -11.27
C ASN A 29 1.50 26.63 -9.88
N SER A 30 2.25 27.21 -8.95
CA SER A 30 2.42 26.73 -7.57
C SER A 30 1.34 27.23 -6.61
N PHE A 31 0.34 27.98 -7.09
CA PHE A 31 -0.65 28.63 -6.23
C PHE A 31 -1.41 27.65 -5.32
N PHE A 32 -1.67 26.43 -5.81
CA PHE A 32 -2.43 25.40 -5.06
C PHE A 32 -1.54 24.37 -4.35
N GLU A 33 -0.21 24.57 -4.27
CA GLU A 33 0.70 23.62 -3.63
C GLU A 33 0.44 23.47 -2.12
N GLU A 34 0.14 24.58 -1.46
CA GLU A 34 -0.08 24.58 -0.02
C GLU A 34 -1.55 24.30 0.36
N TYR A 35 -2.48 24.90 -0.41
CA TYR A 35 -3.91 24.76 -0.17
C TYR A 35 -4.64 24.31 -1.45
N PRO A 36 -5.47 23.26 -1.40
CA PRO A 36 -6.24 22.81 -2.56
C PRO A 36 -7.29 23.83 -2.99
N GLN A 37 -7.78 23.70 -4.21
CA GLN A 37 -8.73 24.62 -4.83
C GLN A 37 -9.93 25.00 -3.94
N GLY A 38 -10.48 24.02 -3.19
CA GLY A 38 -11.65 24.22 -2.32
C GLY A 38 -11.41 25.20 -1.17
N CYS A 39 -10.15 25.48 -0.80
CA CYS A 39 -9.78 26.41 0.28
C CYS A 39 -9.81 27.89 -0.13
N TRP A 40 -9.97 28.20 -1.41
CA TRP A 40 -9.86 29.53 -1.95
C TRP A 40 -11.20 30.11 -2.39
N GLN A 41 -11.32 31.43 -2.34
CA GLN A 41 -12.46 32.19 -2.83
C GLN A 41 -12.00 33.47 -3.50
N VAL A 42 -12.88 34.10 -4.27
CA VAL A 42 -12.62 35.42 -4.87
C VAL A 42 -13.50 36.46 -4.17
N VAL A 43 -12.87 37.45 -3.56
CA VAL A 43 -13.52 38.55 -2.87
C VAL A 43 -12.99 39.87 -3.50
N ASP A 44 -13.89 40.72 -3.97
CA ASP A 44 -13.54 42.01 -4.60
C ASP A 44 -12.54 41.89 -5.75
N GLY A 45 -12.53 40.76 -6.48
CA GLY A 45 -11.64 40.49 -7.59
C GLY A 45 -10.25 39.98 -7.19
N GLU A 46 -10.01 39.74 -5.91
CA GLU A 46 -8.79 39.12 -5.38
C GLU A 46 -9.03 37.70 -4.89
N VAL A 47 -8.03 36.82 -5.11
CA VAL A 47 -8.09 35.44 -4.63
C VAL A 47 -7.59 35.39 -3.18
N THR A 48 -8.44 34.95 -2.27
CA THR A 48 -8.16 34.88 -0.85
C THR A 48 -8.46 33.49 -0.29
N LEU A 49 -7.82 33.10 0.82
CA LEU A 49 -8.19 31.91 1.56
C LEU A 49 -9.55 32.09 2.24
N LYS A 50 -10.35 31.05 2.27
CA LYS A 50 -11.57 30.97 3.09
C LYS A 50 -11.20 30.97 4.57
N VAL A 51 -12.11 31.40 5.42
CA VAL A 51 -11.93 31.44 6.88
C VAL A 51 -11.69 30.03 7.45
N ASP A 52 -12.30 29.01 6.82
CA ASP A 52 -12.21 27.61 7.18
C ASP A 52 -11.24 26.80 6.29
N ALA A 53 -10.29 27.48 5.63
CA ALA A 53 -9.35 26.85 4.69
C ALA A 53 -8.52 25.73 5.32
N ASP A 54 -8.11 25.87 6.58
CA ASP A 54 -7.34 24.84 7.30
C ASP A 54 -8.18 23.59 7.56
N ASP A 55 -9.46 23.74 7.90
CA ASP A 55 -10.38 22.62 8.12
C ASP A 55 -10.67 21.89 6.78
N ILE A 56 -10.87 22.64 5.69
CA ILE A 56 -11.06 22.07 4.35
C ILE A 56 -9.80 21.32 3.90
N ARG A 57 -8.62 21.89 4.15
CA ARG A 57 -7.33 21.25 3.84
C ARG A 57 -7.16 19.95 4.63
N ALA A 58 -7.44 19.97 5.92
CA ALA A 58 -7.33 18.79 6.77
C ALA A 58 -8.28 17.67 6.31
N ALA A 59 -9.54 17.99 5.98
CA ALA A 59 -10.49 17.05 5.43
C ALA A 59 -10.06 16.47 4.07
N PHE A 60 -9.49 17.31 3.20
CA PHE A 60 -8.95 16.87 1.91
C PHE A 60 -7.78 15.92 2.07
N LEU A 61 -6.81 16.21 2.96
CA LEU A 61 -5.67 15.33 3.24
C LEU A 61 -6.13 13.98 3.83
N ALA A 62 -7.06 14.01 4.78
CA ALA A 62 -7.64 12.79 5.35
C ALA A 62 -8.33 11.93 4.27
N SER A 63 -9.04 12.55 3.31
CA SER A 63 -9.68 11.83 2.21
C SER A 63 -8.69 11.19 1.24
N ILE A 64 -7.50 11.78 1.07
CA ILE A 64 -6.42 11.19 0.26
C ILE A 64 -5.84 9.98 0.99
N GLU A 65 -5.57 10.09 2.30
CA GLU A 65 -5.02 8.98 3.10
C GLU A 65 -5.99 7.79 3.14
N GLU A 66 -7.30 8.04 3.25
CA GLU A 66 -8.33 6.99 3.24
C GLU A 66 -8.46 6.28 1.88
N ASN A 67 -8.17 6.99 0.78
CA ASN A 67 -8.30 6.46 -0.58
C ASN A 67 -6.98 5.93 -1.17
N VAL A 68 -5.87 5.87 -0.41
CA VAL A 68 -4.67 5.17 -0.87
C VAL A 68 -4.97 3.68 -0.91
N PRO A 69 -4.97 3.04 -2.10
CA PRO A 69 -5.21 1.61 -2.19
C PRO A 69 -4.13 0.88 -1.37
N THR A 70 -4.57 0.08 -0.40
CA THR A 70 -3.66 -0.80 0.32
C THR A 70 -3.08 -1.79 -0.68
N PRO A 71 -1.74 -1.87 -0.82
CA PRO A 71 -1.14 -2.81 -1.75
C PRO A 71 -1.60 -4.24 -1.42
N GLU A 72 -2.15 -4.96 -2.40
CA GLU A 72 -2.62 -6.32 -2.21
C GLU A 72 -1.44 -7.30 -2.25
N PRO A 73 -1.42 -8.32 -1.37
CA PRO A 73 -0.38 -9.33 -1.38
C PRO A 73 -0.42 -10.14 -2.68
N MET A 74 0.72 -10.25 -3.35
CA MET A 74 0.84 -11.09 -4.55
C MET A 74 0.84 -12.56 -4.19
N PRO A 75 0.08 -13.41 -4.90
CA PRO A 75 0.13 -14.85 -4.73
C PRO A 75 1.50 -15.43 -5.13
N LEU A 76 2.00 -16.40 -4.38
CA LEU A 76 3.30 -17.03 -4.63
C LEU A 76 3.14 -18.48 -5.10
N VAL A 77 4.06 -18.92 -5.95
CA VAL A 77 4.26 -20.35 -6.22
C VAL A 77 5.21 -20.94 -5.18
N TYR A 78 5.08 -22.24 -4.89
CA TYR A 78 5.86 -22.94 -3.85
C TYR A 78 7.37 -22.62 -3.84
N PRO A 79 8.11 -22.64 -4.97
CA PRO A 79 9.53 -22.32 -4.93
C PRO A 79 9.85 -20.88 -4.49
N ARG A 80 8.99 -19.92 -4.85
CA ARG A 80 9.14 -18.52 -4.40
C ARG A 80 8.80 -18.37 -2.92
N PHE A 81 7.79 -19.08 -2.43
CA PHE A 81 7.47 -19.13 -1.02
C PHE A 81 8.64 -19.67 -0.19
N ILE A 82 9.25 -20.80 -0.58
CA ILE A 82 10.42 -21.35 0.11
C ILE A 82 11.61 -20.36 0.06
N ALA A 83 11.81 -19.68 -1.06
CA ALA A 83 12.86 -18.65 -1.16
C ALA A 83 12.59 -17.48 -0.19
N LEU A 84 11.34 -17.03 -0.06
CA LEU A 84 10.93 -16.00 0.89
C LEU A 84 11.14 -16.45 2.33
N VAL A 85 10.69 -17.65 2.69
CA VAL A 85 10.87 -18.24 4.04
C VAL A 85 12.36 -18.35 4.39
N ARG A 86 13.20 -18.75 3.44
CA ARG A 86 14.65 -18.79 3.64
C ARG A 86 15.23 -17.40 3.86
N GLN A 87 14.89 -16.44 3.01
CA GLN A 87 15.51 -15.12 2.98
C GLN A 87 15.06 -14.25 4.16
N ALA A 88 13.76 -14.17 4.39
CA ALA A 88 13.17 -13.34 5.44
C ALA A 88 13.07 -14.07 6.78
N GLY A 89 12.75 -15.37 6.77
CA GLY A 89 12.62 -16.19 7.98
C GLY A 89 13.95 -16.64 8.60
N GLY A 90 15.09 -16.36 7.94
CA GLY A 90 16.42 -16.66 8.47
C GLY A 90 16.80 -18.14 8.41
N LEU A 91 16.19 -18.94 7.52
CA LEU A 91 16.58 -20.35 7.38
C LEU A 91 17.97 -20.49 6.78
N THR A 92 18.76 -21.41 7.35
CA THR A 92 20.02 -21.82 6.71
C THR A 92 19.75 -22.56 5.40
N ALA A 93 20.73 -22.56 4.50
CA ALA A 93 20.58 -23.27 3.23
C ALA A 93 20.38 -24.78 3.44
N GLU A 94 21.01 -25.35 4.45
CA GLU A 94 20.90 -26.79 4.80
C GLU A 94 19.46 -27.14 5.23
N VAL A 95 18.87 -26.37 6.14
CA VAL A 95 17.48 -26.57 6.59
C VAL A 95 16.50 -26.38 5.43
N ALA A 96 16.65 -25.33 4.62
CA ALA A 96 15.80 -25.12 3.45
C ALA A 96 15.89 -26.28 2.45
N LEU A 97 17.08 -26.81 2.19
CA LEU A 97 17.27 -27.97 1.31
C LEU A 97 16.66 -29.25 1.90
N SER A 98 16.77 -29.47 3.22
CA SER A 98 16.14 -30.65 3.86
C SER A 98 14.61 -30.62 3.72
N ILE A 99 13.98 -29.43 3.82
CA ILE A 99 12.54 -29.25 3.58
C ILE A 99 12.23 -29.56 2.10
N VAL A 100 12.91 -28.93 1.17
CA VAL A 100 12.68 -29.12 -0.28
C VAL A 100 12.84 -30.57 -0.69
N ASN A 101 13.87 -31.25 -0.18
CA ASN A 101 14.17 -32.65 -0.53
C ASN A 101 13.31 -33.66 0.24
N GLY A 102 12.52 -33.22 1.23
CA GLY A 102 11.70 -34.12 2.05
C GLY A 102 12.50 -34.97 3.04
N THR A 103 13.62 -34.43 3.52
CA THR A 103 14.56 -35.09 4.46
C THR A 103 14.63 -34.40 5.82
N HIS A 104 13.74 -33.44 6.07
CA HIS A 104 13.70 -32.74 7.36
C HIS A 104 13.32 -33.72 8.48
N PRO A 105 13.92 -33.61 9.69
CA PRO A 105 13.67 -34.57 10.77
C PRO A 105 12.25 -34.46 11.38
N SER A 106 11.58 -33.31 11.32
CA SER A 106 10.21 -33.14 11.82
C SER A 106 9.19 -33.65 10.81
N ALA A 107 8.31 -34.53 11.28
CA ALA A 107 7.20 -35.09 10.50
C ALA A 107 6.16 -33.99 10.15
N GLU A 108 5.95 -33.04 11.05
CA GLU A 108 5.03 -31.91 10.89
C GLU A 108 5.48 -31.01 9.73
N VAL A 109 6.79 -30.74 9.65
CA VAL A 109 7.38 -29.95 8.55
C VAL A 109 7.24 -30.68 7.21
N LEU A 110 7.43 -32.01 7.20
CA LEU A 110 7.23 -32.83 5.99
C LEU A 110 5.76 -32.89 5.58
N PHE A 111 4.85 -32.92 6.54
CA PHE A 111 3.41 -32.87 6.28
C PHE A 111 3.00 -31.52 5.69
N LEU A 112 3.45 -30.40 6.26
CA LEU A 112 3.23 -29.08 5.67
C LEU A 112 3.76 -29.00 4.23
N ARG A 113 4.98 -29.50 4.01
CA ARG A 113 5.55 -29.56 2.66
C ARG A 113 4.64 -30.33 1.70
N ALA A 114 4.12 -31.45 2.10
CA ALA A 114 3.21 -32.25 1.26
C ALA A 114 1.94 -31.46 0.93
N LEU A 115 1.30 -30.80 1.91
CA LEU A 115 0.13 -29.96 1.69
C LEU A 115 0.41 -28.79 0.71
N LEU A 116 1.57 -28.13 0.87
CA LEU A 116 1.95 -27.02 -0.02
C LEU A 116 2.25 -27.49 -1.45
N LEU A 117 2.75 -28.70 -1.64
CA LEU A 117 2.98 -29.29 -2.97
C LEU A 117 1.70 -29.77 -3.64
N GLU A 118 0.70 -30.21 -2.86
CA GLU A 118 -0.61 -30.63 -3.33
C GLU A 118 -1.56 -29.45 -3.60
N ALA A 119 -1.22 -28.24 -3.10
CA ALA A 119 -2.01 -27.06 -3.37
C ALA A 119 -2.13 -26.81 -4.87
N THR A 120 -3.35 -26.81 -5.38
CA THR A 120 -3.64 -26.67 -6.84
C THR A 120 -3.58 -25.21 -7.33
N GLY A 121 -3.44 -24.26 -6.42
CA GLY A 121 -3.40 -22.82 -6.68
C GLY A 121 -2.12 -22.14 -6.18
N PRO A 122 -1.98 -20.86 -6.49
CA PRO A 122 -0.94 -20.03 -5.89
C PRO A 122 -1.18 -19.90 -4.38
N LEU A 123 -0.09 -19.74 -3.63
CA LEU A 123 -0.10 -19.58 -2.18
C LEU A 123 -0.38 -18.11 -1.86
N GLU A 124 -1.45 -17.83 -1.14
CA GLU A 124 -1.84 -16.49 -0.73
C GLU A 124 -1.37 -16.21 0.70
N ARG A 125 -0.89 -14.99 0.96
CA ARG A 125 -0.35 -14.59 2.27
C ARG A 125 -1.33 -14.88 3.42
N ASP A 126 -2.62 -14.56 3.20
CA ASP A 126 -3.64 -14.61 4.24
C ASP A 126 -4.42 -15.93 4.24
N ASP A 127 -3.99 -16.93 3.43
CA ASP A 127 -4.54 -18.27 3.44
C ASP A 127 -4.28 -18.96 4.79
N PRO A 128 -5.31 -19.57 5.42
CA PRO A 128 -5.16 -20.31 6.67
C PRO A 128 -4.06 -21.40 6.63
N LEU A 129 -3.84 -22.03 5.47
CA LEU A 129 -2.77 -23.01 5.30
C LEU A 129 -1.39 -22.36 5.45
N ILE A 130 -1.21 -21.17 4.86
CA ILE A 130 0.06 -20.43 4.94
C ILE A 130 0.27 -19.91 6.37
N GLN A 131 -0.73 -19.28 6.97
CA GLN A 131 -0.63 -18.73 8.32
C GLN A 131 -0.36 -19.86 9.35
N GLY A 132 -1.17 -20.94 9.31
CA GLY A 132 -0.97 -22.10 10.18
C GLY A 132 0.36 -22.81 9.91
N GLY A 133 0.81 -22.85 8.66
CA GLY A 133 2.10 -23.40 8.28
C GLY A 133 3.27 -22.63 8.87
N LEU A 134 3.22 -21.29 8.84
CA LEU A 134 4.24 -20.43 9.44
C LEU A 134 4.25 -20.57 10.98
N ASP A 135 3.07 -20.64 11.62
CA ASP A 135 2.96 -20.87 13.06
C ASP A 135 3.55 -22.24 13.46
N MET A 136 3.34 -23.25 12.63
CA MET A 136 3.90 -24.58 12.85
C MET A 136 5.44 -24.57 12.68
N LEU A 137 6.00 -23.86 11.69
CA LEU A 137 7.45 -23.70 11.56
C LEU A 137 8.07 -23.01 12.78
N VAL A 138 7.35 -22.08 13.43
CA VAL A 138 7.77 -21.48 14.71
C VAL A 138 7.74 -22.52 15.83
N SER A 139 6.67 -23.29 15.97
CA SER A 139 6.53 -24.30 17.02
C SER A 139 7.58 -25.41 16.92
N GLU A 140 7.99 -25.76 15.70
CA GLU A 140 9.06 -26.73 15.41
C GLU A 140 10.47 -26.11 15.52
N ASN A 141 10.59 -24.84 15.91
CA ASN A 141 11.85 -24.10 15.99
C ASN A 141 12.63 -24.04 14.66
N VAL A 142 11.95 -24.13 13.53
CA VAL A 142 12.53 -23.99 12.19
C VAL A 142 12.78 -22.53 11.86
N ILE A 143 11.84 -21.65 12.28
CA ILE A 143 11.99 -20.20 12.24
C ILE A 143 11.65 -19.61 13.62
N THR A 144 12.06 -18.38 13.86
CA THR A 144 11.66 -17.61 15.06
C THR A 144 10.33 -16.87 14.81
N GLN A 145 9.70 -16.36 15.87
CA GLN A 145 8.53 -15.47 15.73
C GLN A 145 8.89 -14.23 14.90
N ASP A 146 10.04 -13.63 15.16
CA ASP A 146 10.53 -12.47 14.37
C ASP A 146 10.74 -12.84 12.89
N GLY A 147 11.21 -14.05 12.63
CA GLY A 147 11.35 -14.60 11.27
C GLY A 147 9.99 -14.76 10.58
N ARG A 148 8.98 -15.26 11.29
CA ARG A 148 7.60 -15.33 10.79
C ARG A 148 7.07 -13.94 10.40
N ASP A 149 7.22 -12.98 11.30
CA ASP A 149 6.74 -11.62 11.09
C ASP A 149 7.49 -10.94 9.92
N ALA A 150 8.79 -11.21 9.80
CA ALA A 150 9.61 -10.75 8.66
C ALA A 150 9.17 -11.37 7.33
N ILE A 151 8.74 -12.65 7.30
CA ILE A 151 8.17 -13.29 6.10
C ILE A 151 6.89 -12.57 5.67
N ILE A 152 5.99 -12.30 6.61
CA ILE A 152 4.73 -11.59 6.33
C ILE A 152 5.02 -10.17 5.81
N ALA A 153 5.94 -9.45 6.45
CA ALA A 153 6.32 -8.09 6.06
C ALA A 153 7.03 -8.02 4.70
N ALA A 154 7.82 -9.05 4.35
CA ALA A 154 8.54 -9.15 3.09
C ALA A 154 7.71 -9.81 1.97
N TRP A 155 6.43 -10.15 2.24
CA TRP A 155 5.57 -10.72 1.21
C TRP A 155 5.40 -9.70 0.07
N PRO A 156 5.62 -10.10 -1.20
CA PRO A 156 5.49 -9.17 -2.31
C PRO A 156 4.06 -8.65 -2.44
N VAL A 157 3.93 -7.38 -2.82
CA VAL A 157 2.65 -6.68 -3.06
C VAL A 157 2.64 -6.10 -4.47
N GLU A 158 1.44 -5.92 -5.03
CA GLU A 158 1.24 -5.20 -6.31
C GLU A 158 1.19 -3.69 -6.10
#